data_d1111b7abd9fc40babb8f57a47fdc13a
#
_entry.id   d1111b7abd9fc40babb8f57a47fdc13a
#
_cell.length_a   1.000
_cell.length_b   1.000
_cell.length_c   1.000
_cell.angle_alpha   90.00
_cell.angle_beta   90.00
_cell.angle_gamma   90.00
#
_symmetry.space_group_name_H-M   'P 1'
#
loop_
_entity.id
_entity.type
_entity.pdbx_description
1 polymer ?
#
loop_
_entity_poly.entity_id
_entity_poly.type
_entity_poly.pdbx_seq_one_letter_code
_entity_poly.pdbx_strand_id
1 'polypeptide(L)'
;MKSDIQNMPPVDSSRRKWLKAVGLGAGATALAACVDSGVKELNAAGMKTEHFPSATPNLNDGLIRLSSNENAFGPSAKAVEAMQGELYNLCRYADPTTSVLKEKIAKQEGVSVDQIVVTNGSSPILFGYADWITQNGGKLVTSMATYEGVPRGAEFMGADVTYVPLDANMDFDLDAIEAAVTEDTTAVYICNPNNPTGRELDPAKLNAFAKRVSQKTQVFIDEAYIEMSAGYPGNVQSSLAAEGYNVVICRTFSKIHAMAGQRLGYAIMPAEQAQVIGRKLRMGGVNYLGLVAGMASMDDHENLNTMRERVATERAKLTAVAEELGRPYAKNPQGNFIYVDTGMPHDQFAAKMREQGVKVVGRTWPGY
;
A
#
# COMPACT_ATOMS: atom_id res chain seq x y z
N MET A 1 18.19 -41.02 -30.75
CA MET A 1 17.25 -39.96 -30.91
C MET A 1 17.94 -38.69 -31.39
N LYS A 2 18.31 -38.63 -32.67
CA LYS A 2 18.90 -37.45 -33.34
C LYS A 2 18.46 -37.48 -34.81
N SER A 3 17.16 -37.36 -35.13
CA SER A 3 16.70 -37.44 -36.51
C SER A 3 15.44 -36.68 -36.88
N ASP A 4 14.88 -35.80 -36.00
CA ASP A 4 13.58 -35.18 -36.32
C ASP A 4 13.57 -33.66 -36.46
N ILE A 5 14.77 -33.01 -36.60
CA ILE A 5 14.84 -31.54 -36.76
C ILE A 5 14.97 -31.09 -38.24
N GLN A 6 15.10 -32.04 -39.20
CA GLN A 6 15.35 -31.70 -40.60
C GLN A 6 14.14 -31.56 -41.52
N ASN A 7 12.92 -31.74 -41.04
CA ASN A 7 11.72 -31.69 -41.89
C ASN A 7 10.67 -30.64 -41.45
N MET A 8 11.10 -29.43 -41.09
CA MET A 8 10.17 -28.32 -41.01
C MET A 8 10.06 -27.65 -42.40
N PRO A 9 8.85 -27.46 -42.93
CA PRO A 9 8.69 -26.77 -44.20
C PRO A 9 9.17 -25.31 -44.10
N PRO A 10 9.75 -24.74 -45.18
CA PRO A 10 10.25 -23.37 -45.15
C PRO A 10 9.10 -22.40 -44.85
N VAL A 11 9.34 -21.52 -43.88
CA VAL A 11 8.40 -20.45 -43.50
C VAL A 11 8.05 -19.63 -44.70
N ASP A 12 6.77 -19.67 -45.09
CA ASP A 12 6.20 -19.04 -46.28
C ASP A 12 6.61 -17.57 -46.39
N SER A 13 7.30 -17.21 -47.46
CA SER A 13 7.76 -15.86 -47.79
C SER A 13 6.61 -14.84 -47.95
N SER A 14 5.38 -15.31 -48.15
CA SER A 14 4.17 -14.50 -48.24
C SER A 14 3.82 -13.85 -46.89
N ARG A 15 4.05 -14.54 -45.75
CA ARG A 15 3.85 -13.96 -44.42
C ARG A 15 4.83 -12.83 -44.11
N ARG A 16 6.07 -12.94 -44.55
CA ARG A 16 7.04 -11.84 -44.39
C ARG A 16 6.71 -10.62 -45.27
N LYS A 17 6.14 -10.85 -46.45
CA LYS A 17 5.68 -9.75 -47.35
C LYS A 17 4.43 -9.07 -46.79
N TRP A 18 3.51 -9.83 -46.20
CA TRP A 18 2.32 -9.29 -45.56
C TRP A 18 2.67 -8.45 -44.32
N LEU A 19 3.56 -8.94 -43.44
CA LEU A 19 4.05 -8.18 -42.29
C LEU A 19 4.80 -6.88 -42.69
N LYS A 20 5.51 -6.86 -43.81
CA LYS A 20 6.14 -5.64 -44.35
C LYS A 20 5.13 -4.68 -45.00
N ALA A 21 4.08 -5.19 -45.63
CA ALA A 21 3.04 -4.35 -46.26
C ALA A 21 2.10 -3.72 -45.23
N VAL A 22 1.77 -4.43 -44.13
CA VAL A 22 0.95 -3.92 -43.04
C VAL A 22 1.75 -2.97 -42.12
N GLY A 23 3.08 -3.17 -42.02
CA GLY A 23 3.96 -2.32 -41.20
C GLY A 23 4.36 -0.97 -41.80
N LEU A 24 4.17 -0.76 -43.11
CA LEU A 24 4.70 0.42 -43.79
C LEU A 24 3.65 1.38 -44.38
N GLY A 25 2.36 1.06 -44.37
CA GLY A 25 1.38 1.88 -45.07
C GLY A 25 0.17 2.40 -44.30
N ALA A 26 -0.36 1.66 -43.33
CA ALA A 26 -1.58 2.06 -42.64
C ALA A 26 -1.53 1.83 -41.13
N GLY A 27 -0.71 0.90 -40.64
CA GLY A 27 -0.59 0.58 -39.22
C GLY A 27 0.23 1.61 -38.44
N ALA A 28 1.25 2.18 -39.06
CA ALA A 28 2.10 3.17 -38.39
C ALA A 28 1.40 4.52 -38.17
N THR A 29 0.53 4.93 -39.08
CA THR A 29 -0.27 6.17 -38.97
C THR A 29 -1.42 6.02 -37.99
N ALA A 30 -2.04 4.84 -37.88
CA ALA A 30 -3.11 4.59 -36.93
C ALA A 30 -2.57 4.40 -35.49
N LEU A 31 -1.42 3.73 -35.32
CA LEU A 31 -0.75 3.66 -34.00
C LEU A 31 -0.16 5.02 -33.60
N ALA A 32 0.43 5.78 -34.51
CA ALA A 32 0.93 7.12 -34.23
C ALA A 32 -0.21 8.09 -33.90
N ALA A 33 -1.37 7.98 -34.56
CA ALA A 33 -2.55 8.78 -34.22
C ALA A 33 -3.17 8.39 -32.88
N CYS A 34 -3.17 7.11 -32.52
CA CYS A 34 -3.62 6.66 -31.19
C CYS A 34 -2.64 7.03 -30.08
N VAL A 35 -1.34 7.03 -30.35
CA VAL A 35 -0.32 7.46 -29.39
C VAL A 35 -0.28 8.99 -29.29
N ASP A 36 -0.42 9.70 -30.39
CA ASP A 36 -0.36 11.18 -30.42
C ASP A 36 -1.63 11.83 -29.86
N SER A 37 -2.80 11.20 -29.96
CA SER A 37 -4.03 11.67 -29.32
C SER A 37 -4.07 11.35 -27.80
N GLY A 38 -3.45 10.26 -27.36
CA GLY A 38 -3.37 9.90 -25.93
C GLY A 38 -2.27 10.64 -25.17
N VAL A 39 -1.18 11.00 -25.81
CA VAL A 39 -0.03 11.67 -25.17
C VAL A 39 -0.21 13.18 -25.09
N LYS A 40 -0.98 13.79 -25.98
CA LYS A 40 -1.23 15.25 -25.95
C LYS A 40 -2.14 15.71 -24.81
N GLU A 41 -2.90 14.82 -24.18
CA GLU A 41 -3.77 15.15 -23.05
C GLU A 41 -3.18 14.84 -21.67
N LEU A 42 -1.97 14.28 -21.61
CA LEU A 42 -1.22 14.03 -20.37
C LEU A 42 -0.42 15.25 -19.89
N ASN A 43 -0.92 16.45 -20.06
CA ASN A 43 -0.36 17.61 -19.42
C ASN A 43 -0.80 17.66 -17.95
N ALA A 44 0.17 17.70 -17.05
CA ALA A 44 0.07 17.61 -15.59
C ALA A 44 -0.86 18.62 -14.87
N ALA A 45 -1.60 19.44 -15.59
CA ALA A 45 -2.53 20.42 -15.05
C ALA A 45 -4.02 20.10 -15.30
N GLY A 46 -4.36 18.98 -15.91
CA GLY A 46 -5.72 18.67 -16.28
C GLY A 46 -5.98 17.18 -16.45
N MET A 47 -5.69 16.35 -15.43
CA MET A 47 -6.29 15.02 -15.42
C MET A 47 -7.80 15.19 -15.20
N LYS A 48 -8.51 15.49 -16.28
CA LYS A 48 -9.89 15.09 -16.39
C LYS A 48 -9.89 13.57 -16.27
N THR A 49 -10.62 13.05 -15.31
CA THR A 49 -10.94 11.62 -15.16
C THR A 49 -11.80 11.11 -16.32
N GLU A 50 -11.62 11.65 -17.50
CA GLU A 50 -12.30 11.25 -18.72
C GLU A 50 -11.55 10.09 -19.34
N HIS A 51 -11.99 8.90 -18.93
CA HIS A 51 -12.05 7.69 -19.74
C HIS A 51 -10.75 7.21 -20.38
N PHE A 52 -9.98 6.49 -19.61
CA PHE A 52 -9.41 5.27 -20.22
C PHE A 52 -10.58 4.32 -20.45
N PRO A 53 -10.88 3.93 -21.71
CA PRO A 53 -11.85 2.87 -21.93
C PRO A 53 -11.32 1.62 -21.25
N SER A 54 -11.87 1.32 -20.09
CA SER A 54 -11.52 0.11 -19.33
C SER A 54 -11.90 -1.08 -20.20
N ALA A 55 -10.91 -1.81 -20.68
CA ALA A 55 -11.12 -3.11 -21.29
C ALA A 55 -11.67 -4.14 -20.28
N THR A 56 -11.75 -3.76 -19.00
CA THR A 56 -12.30 -4.60 -17.92
C THR A 56 -13.62 -4.02 -17.43
N PRO A 57 -14.75 -4.67 -17.73
CA PRO A 57 -16.11 -4.16 -17.41
C PRO A 57 -16.35 -3.86 -15.92
N ASN A 58 -15.53 -4.38 -15.01
CA ASN A 58 -15.76 -4.32 -13.57
C ASN A 58 -15.02 -3.19 -12.83
N LEU A 59 -14.15 -2.41 -13.48
CA LEU A 59 -13.48 -1.29 -12.83
C LEU A 59 -14.33 -0.01 -12.85
N ASN A 60 -15.36 0.05 -13.67
CA ASN A 60 -16.21 1.21 -13.83
C ASN A 60 -17.68 0.80 -13.70
N ASP A 61 -18.12 0.52 -12.47
CA ASP A 61 -19.53 0.23 -12.15
C ASP A 61 -20.40 1.51 -12.11
N GLY A 62 -19.89 2.62 -12.60
CA GLY A 62 -20.54 3.92 -12.59
C GLY A 62 -20.55 4.61 -11.22
N LEU A 63 -19.92 4.01 -10.21
CA LEU A 63 -19.86 4.53 -8.86
C LEU A 63 -18.56 5.27 -8.58
N ILE A 64 -18.62 6.35 -7.82
CA ILE A 64 -17.44 6.97 -7.20
C ILE A 64 -16.94 6.04 -6.09
N ARG A 65 -15.72 5.51 -6.26
CA ARG A 65 -15.15 4.49 -5.36
C ARG A 65 -14.40 5.13 -4.20
N LEU A 66 -14.98 5.12 -3.01
CA LEU A 66 -14.35 5.59 -1.77
C LEU A 66 -14.15 4.46 -0.74
N SER A 67 -14.32 3.19 -1.15
CA SER A 67 -14.39 2.05 -0.22
C SER A 67 -13.05 1.38 0.10
N SER A 68 -11.93 1.82 -0.49
CA SER A 68 -10.63 1.13 -0.38
C SER A 68 -9.47 2.07 -0.04
N ASN A 69 -9.76 3.31 0.31
CA ASN A 69 -8.76 4.34 0.59
C ASN A 69 -7.71 4.43 -0.54
N GLU A 70 -8.19 4.34 -1.80
CA GLU A 70 -7.36 4.54 -2.98
C GLU A 70 -7.02 6.02 -3.14
N ASN A 71 -5.89 6.33 -3.74
CA ASN A 71 -5.53 7.69 -4.09
C ASN A 71 -6.02 7.99 -5.52
N ALA A 72 -7.12 8.72 -5.61
CA ALA A 72 -7.81 9.00 -6.87
C ALA A 72 -7.03 9.95 -7.81
N PHE A 73 -5.96 10.58 -7.35
CA PHE A 73 -5.15 11.48 -8.18
C PHE A 73 -4.22 10.75 -9.15
N GLY A 74 -4.07 9.42 -9.00
CA GLY A 74 -3.24 8.60 -9.86
C GLY A 74 -1.73 8.69 -9.56
N PRO A 75 -0.92 7.81 -10.16
CA PRO A 75 0.53 7.81 -9.98
C PRO A 75 1.18 9.02 -10.64
N SER A 76 2.42 9.34 -10.25
CA SER A 76 3.17 10.45 -10.85
C SER A 76 3.47 10.19 -12.33
N ALA A 77 3.62 11.28 -13.09
CA ALA A 77 4.00 11.19 -14.51
C ALA A 77 5.32 10.44 -14.70
N LYS A 78 6.31 10.65 -13.80
CA LYS A 78 7.59 9.93 -13.84
C LYS A 78 7.42 8.43 -13.63
N ALA A 79 6.53 8.01 -12.72
CA ALA A 79 6.23 6.59 -12.52
C ALA A 79 5.57 5.96 -13.75
N VAL A 80 4.65 6.67 -14.40
CA VAL A 80 4.00 6.22 -15.64
C VAL A 80 4.99 6.12 -16.79
N GLU A 81 5.83 7.13 -16.99
CA GLU A 81 6.88 7.14 -18.03
C GLU A 81 7.88 6.00 -17.83
N ALA A 82 8.32 5.79 -16.58
CA ALA A 82 9.22 4.68 -16.26
C ALA A 82 8.59 3.31 -16.60
N MET A 83 7.32 3.09 -16.29
CA MET A 83 6.62 1.85 -16.69
C MET A 83 6.55 1.70 -18.21
N GLN A 84 6.23 2.78 -18.94
CA GLN A 84 6.12 2.76 -20.39
C GLN A 84 7.45 2.42 -21.06
N GLY A 85 8.57 2.93 -20.53
CA GLY A 85 9.92 2.65 -21.02
C GLY A 85 10.33 1.17 -20.87
N GLU A 86 9.71 0.46 -19.96
CA GLU A 86 10.09 -0.91 -19.59
C GLU A 86 9.14 -2.02 -20.07
N LEU A 87 8.10 -1.68 -20.85
CA LEU A 87 7.09 -2.66 -21.29
C LEU A 87 7.69 -3.85 -22.06
N TYR A 88 8.72 -3.63 -22.85
CA TYR A 88 9.37 -4.70 -23.61
C TYR A 88 10.26 -5.62 -22.77
N ASN A 89 10.61 -5.21 -21.55
CA ASN A 89 11.42 -5.99 -20.62
C ASN A 89 10.60 -6.93 -19.71
N LEU A 90 9.27 -6.96 -19.88
CA LEU A 90 8.35 -7.83 -19.11
C LEU A 90 8.61 -9.33 -19.32
N CYS A 91 9.40 -9.72 -20.30
CA CYS A 91 9.84 -11.10 -20.52
C CYS A 91 10.96 -11.55 -19.52
N ARG A 92 11.44 -10.66 -18.65
CA ARG A 92 12.53 -10.93 -17.71
C ARG A 92 12.03 -11.02 -16.27
N TYR A 93 12.67 -11.88 -15.47
CA TYR A 93 12.49 -11.88 -14.03
C TYR A 93 13.14 -10.66 -13.39
N ALA A 94 12.52 -10.17 -12.32
CA ALA A 94 12.79 -8.86 -11.72
C ALA A 94 13.85 -8.88 -10.59
N ASP A 95 14.55 -9.99 -10.36
CA ASP A 95 15.47 -10.13 -9.21
C ASP A 95 16.55 -9.02 -9.12
N PRO A 96 17.24 -8.65 -10.22
CA PRO A 96 18.22 -7.56 -10.17
C PRO A 96 17.57 -6.21 -9.81
N THR A 97 16.40 -5.92 -10.38
CA THR A 97 15.66 -4.68 -10.12
C THR A 97 15.14 -4.61 -8.69
N THR A 98 14.73 -5.75 -8.12
CA THR A 98 14.36 -5.86 -6.71
C THR A 98 15.52 -5.48 -5.79
N SER A 99 16.74 -5.91 -6.11
CA SER A 99 17.94 -5.55 -5.34
C SER A 99 18.20 -4.04 -5.37
N VAL A 100 18.09 -3.41 -6.53
CA VAL A 100 18.25 -1.95 -6.68
C VAL A 100 17.22 -1.18 -5.85
N LEU A 101 15.95 -1.60 -5.87
CA LEU A 101 14.92 -0.97 -5.02
C LEU A 101 15.23 -1.16 -3.53
N LYS A 102 15.70 -2.34 -3.10
CA LYS A 102 16.08 -2.58 -1.70
C LYS A 102 17.21 -1.64 -1.26
N GLU A 103 18.23 -1.47 -2.08
CA GLU A 103 19.34 -0.53 -1.81
C GLU A 103 18.84 0.91 -1.68
N LYS A 104 17.92 1.31 -2.56
CA LYS A 104 17.32 2.64 -2.52
C LYS A 104 16.50 2.87 -1.24
N ILE A 105 15.66 1.90 -0.85
CA ILE A 105 14.90 1.96 0.40
C ILE A 105 15.84 1.99 1.59
N ALA A 106 16.83 1.11 1.65
CA ALA A 106 17.80 1.03 2.74
C ALA A 106 18.51 2.38 2.95
N LYS A 107 18.94 3.02 1.86
CA LYS A 107 19.56 4.34 1.89
C LYS A 107 18.60 5.42 2.41
N GLN A 108 17.34 5.43 1.95
CA GLN A 108 16.34 6.40 2.38
C GLN A 108 15.99 6.25 3.86
N GLU A 109 15.85 5.02 4.32
CA GLU A 109 15.42 4.69 5.68
C GLU A 109 16.58 4.63 6.70
N GLY A 110 17.81 4.67 6.23
CA GLY A 110 19.01 4.60 7.08
C GLY A 110 19.25 3.23 7.71
N VAL A 111 18.84 2.15 7.03
CA VAL A 111 18.92 0.77 7.50
C VAL A 111 19.79 -0.10 6.58
N SER A 112 20.10 -1.34 6.98
CA SER A 112 20.84 -2.28 6.13
C SER A 112 19.93 -2.94 5.08
N VAL A 113 20.47 -3.24 3.90
CA VAL A 113 19.74 -3.87 2.77
C VAL A 113 19.16 -5.23 3.14
N ASP A 114 19.82 -5.97 4.01
CA ASP A 114 19.36 -7.28 4.49
C ASP A 114 18.16 -7.21 5.44
N GLN A 115 17.87 -6.03 5.99
CA GLN A 115 16.65 -5.75 6.76
C GLN A 115 15.42 -5.52 5.88
N ILE A 116 15.57 -5.34 4.56
CA ILE A 116 14.47 -4.98 3.65
C ILE A 116 13.86 -6.22 3.00
N VAL A 117 12.54 -6.33 3.12
CA VAL A 117 11.70 -7.29 2.37
C VAL A 117 10.78 -6.53 1.45
N VAL A 118 10.86 -6.76 0.14
CA VAL A 118 9.99 -6.16 -0.89
C VAL A 118 9.02 -7.22 -1.39
N THR A 119 7.75 -6.86 -1.56
CA THR A 119 6.67 -7.78 -1.98
C THR A 119 5.65 -7.11 -2.90
N ASN A 120 4.76 -7.93 -3.47
CA ASN A 120 3.63 -7.48 -4.30
C ASN A 120 2.52 -6.81 -3.47
N GLY A 121 2.76 -5.60 -2.98
CA GLY A 121 1.97 -4.88 -1.98
C GLY A 121 2.38 -5.28 -0.56
N SER A 122 1.88 -4.54 0.44
CA SER A 122 2.13 -4.88 1.85
C SER A 122 1.34 -6.13 2.32
N SER A 123 0.27 -6.52 1.64
CA SER A 123 -0.57 -7.65 2.07
C SER A 123 0.18 -8.97 2.28
N PRO A 124 1.11 -9.40 1.40
CA PRO A 124 1.90 -10.60 1.66
C PRO A 124 2.74 -10.51 2.94
N ILE A 125 3.25 -9.30 3.28
CA ILE A 125 3.99 -9.07 4.52
C ILE A 125 3.07 -9.25 5.72
N LEU A 126 1.88 -8.64 5.70
CA LEU A 126 0.90 -8.72 6.79
C LEU A 126 0.46 -10.17 7.04
N PHE A 127 0.14 -10.91 5.97
CA PHE A 127 -0.23 -12.34 6.08
C PHE A 127 0.95 -13.20 6.51
N GLY A 128 2.15 -12.98 5.94
CA GLY A 128 3.36 -13.71 6.33
C GLY A 128 3.76 -13.43 7.78
N TYR A 129 3.46 -12.24 8.28
CA TYR A 129 3.68 -11.89 9.67
C TYR A 129 2.63 -12.54 10.61
N ALA A 130 1.37 -12.59 10.20
CA ALA A 130 0.32 -13.32 10.93
C ALA A 130 0.66 -14.82 11.06
N ASP A 131 1.15 -15.45 9.97
CA ASP A 131 1.68 -16.82 9.98
C ASP A 131 2.87 -16.97 10.94
N TRP A 132 3.80 -16.02 10.89
CA TRP A 132 4.95 -16.01 11.80
C TRP A 132 4.54 -15.91 13.28
N ILE A 133 3.59 -15.04 13.64
CA ILE A 133 3.04 -14.94 14.99
C ILE A 133 2.53 -16.31 15.43
N THR A 134 1.68 -16.94 14.62
CA THR A 134 1.07 -18.23 14.93
C THR A 134 2.10 -19.33 15.17
N GLN A 135 3.17 -19.35 14.37
CA GLN A 135 4.24 -20.35 14.50
C GLN A 135 5.20 -20.08 15.68
N ASN A 136 5.20 -18.88 16.27
CA ASN A 136 6.14 -18.48 17.32
C ASN A 136 5.47 -18.18 18.67
N GLY A 137 4.39 -18.86 19.00
CA GLY A 137 3.70 -18.74 20.29
C GLY A 137 2.23 -18.33 20.15
N GLY A 138 1.85 -17.65 19.05
CA GLY A 138 0.46 -17.42 18.67
C GLY A 138 -0.28 -16.40 19.54
N LYS A 139 0.41 -15.45 20.20
CA LYS A 139 -0.24 -14.40 20.98
C LYS A 139 0.06 -13.01 20.46
N LEU A 140 -0.98 -12.27 20.10
CA LEU A 140 -0.90 -10.90 19.57
C LEU A 140 -1.65 -9.95 20.49
N VAL A 141 -1.08 -8.80 20.78
CA VAL A 141 -1.76 -7.68 21.42
C VAL A 141 -1.92 -6.54 20.41
N THR A 142 -3.11 -5.97 20.31
CA THR A 142 -3.40 -4.82 19.45
C THR A 142 -4.57 -4.02 19.98
N SER A 143 -4.94 -2.94 19.31
CA SER A 143 -6.13 -2.19 19.67
C SER A 143 -7.37 -2.66 18.91
N MET A 144 -8.56 -2.39 19.48
CA MET A 144 -9.85 -2.74 18.87
C MET A 144 -9.97 -2.04 17.51
N ALA A 145 -10.59 -1.13 17.15
CA ALA A 145 -10.81 -0.51 15.85
C ALA A 145 -9.49 -0.14 15.13
N THR A 146 -8.81 -1.15 14.57
CA THR A 146 -7.58 -1.02 13.77
C THR A 146 -7.68 -1.77 12.44
N TYR A 147 -6.64 -1.64 11.58
CA TYR A 147 -6.59 -2.39 10.34
C TYR A 147 -6.41 -3.89 10.59
N GLU A 148 -7.32 -4.67 10.04
CA GLU A 148 -7.51 -6.07 10.40
C GLU A 148 -6.54 -7.06 9.73
N GLY A 149 -5.63 -6.59 8.87
CA GLY A 149 -4.79 -7.46 8.04
C GLY A 149 -3.91 -8.43 8.85
N VAL A 150 -3.27 -7.97 9.92
CA VAL A 150 -2.50 -8.84 10.83
C VAL A 150 -3.41 -9.50 11.87
N PRO A 151 -4.24 -8.76 12.63
CA PRO A 151 -5.02 -9.38 13.72
C PRO A 151 -5.93 -10.51 13.23
N ARG A 152 -6.80 -10.25 12.25
CA ARG A 152 -7.70 -11.29 11.71
C ARG A 152 -6.97 -12.40 10.97
N GLY A 153 -5.85 -12.08 10.31
CA GLY A 153 -5.01 -13.09 9.70
C GLY A 153 -4.45 -14.06 10.75
N ALA A 154 -3.98 -13.54 11.87
CA ALA A 154 -3.47 -14.32 13.00
C ALA A 154 -4.57 -15.16 13.66
N GLU A 155 -5.75 -14.57 13.93
CA GLU A 155 -6.92 -15.31 14.45
C GLU A 155 -7.34 -16.45 13.53
N PHE A 156 -7.41 -16.18 12.20
CA PHE A 156 -7.77 -17.19 11.22
C PHE A 156 -6.79 -18.37 11.22
N MET A 157 -5.52 -18.11 11.50
CA MET A 157 -4.46 -19.12 11.60
C MET A 157 -4.37 -19.77 12.99
N GLY A 158 -5.21 -19.37 13.95
CA GLY A 158 -5.31 -19.96 15.28
C GLY A 158 -4.54 -19.25 16.38
N ALA A 159 -4.07 -18.03 16.15
CA ALA A 159 -3.46 -17.20 17.18
C ALA A 159 -4.53 -16.61 18.14
N ASP A 160 -4.13 -16.37 19.37
CA ASP A 160 -4.91 -15.65 20.37
C ASP A 160 -4.63 -14.14 20.26
N VAL A 161 -5.67 -13.34 20.05
CA VAL A 161 -5.53 -11.89 19.87
C VAL A 161 -6.23 -11.14 21.00
N THR A 162 -5.44 -10.40 21.76
CA THR A 162 -5.93 -9.51 22.81
C THR A 162 -6.18 -8.13 22.21
N TYR A 163 -7.44 -7.68 22.25
CA TYR A 163 -7.85 -6.36 21.77
C TYR A 163 -8.01 -5.38 22.93
N VAL A 164 -7.23 -4.32 22.94
CA VAL A 164 -7.31 -3.21 23.88
C VAL A 164 -8.24 -2.13 23.30
N PRO A 165 -9.18 -1.55 24.05
CA PRO A 165 -9.97 -0.42 23.56
C PRO A 165 -9.09 0.76 23.16
N LEU A 166 -9.56 1.56 22.20
CA LEU A 166 -8.98 2.87 21.92
C LEU A 166 -9.22 3.80 23.11
N ASP A 167 -8.39 4.83 23.26
CA ASP A 167 -8.60 5.89 24.24
C ASP A 167 -9.80 6.80 23.88
N ALA A 168 -10.11 7.76 24.75
CA ALA A 168 -11.21 8.72 24.52
C ALA A 168 -11.02 9.62 23.27
N ASN A 169 -9.81 9.70 22.72
CA ASN A 169 -9.49 10.46 21.51
C ASN A 169 -9.53 9.58 20.25
N MET A 170 -9.91 8.32 20.35
CA MET A 170 -9.83 7.32 19.29
C MET A 170 -8.39 6.99 18.85
N ASP A 171 -7.42 7.13 19.75
CA ASP A 171 -6.03 6.73 19.59
C ASP A 171 -5.76 5.36 20.22
N PHE A 172 -4.65 4.73 19.83
CA PHE A 172 -4.15 3.58 20.58
C PHE A 172 -3.76 4.00 21.99
N ASP A 173 -4.32 3.34 22.99
CA ASP A 173 -3.88 3.47 24.40
C ASP A 173 -2.59 2.66 24.60
N LEU A 174 -1.44 3.31 24.39
CA LEU A 174 -0.14 2.65 24.45
C LEU A 174 0.17 2.10 25.85
N ASP A 175 -0.30 2.76 26.91
CA ASP A 175 -0.08 2.30 28.28
C ASP A 175 -0.92 1.04 28.58
N ALA A 176 -2.17 1.02 28.14
CA ALA A 176 -3.03 -0.15 28.27
C ALA A 176 -2.53 -1.33 27.40
N ILE A 177 -2.01 -1.07 26.20
CA ILE A 177 -1.38 -2.08 25.35
C ILE A 177 -0.12 -2.64 26.04
N GLU A 178 0.76 -1.79 26.57
CA GLU A 178 1.95 -2.23 27.29
C GLU A 178 1.60 -3.08 28.53
N ALA A 179 0.53 -2.72 29.24
CA ALA A 179 0.02 -3.49 30.40
C ALA A 179 -0.56 -4.85 29.99
N ALA A 180 -1.09 -4.99 28.78
CA ALA A 180 -1.60 -6.25 28.24
C ALA A 180 -0.49 -7.19 27.72
N VAL A 181 0.74 -6.73 27.56
CA VAL A 181 1.88 -7.56 27.15
C VAL A 181 2.32 -8.44 28.29
N THR A 182 2.34 -9.76 28.06
CA THR A 182 2.78 -10.80 29.00
C THR A 182 4.06 -11.47 28.48
N GLU A 183 4.67 -12.34 29.27
CA GLU A 183 5.92 -13.05 28.90
C GLU A 183 5.73 -13.96 27.67
N ASP A 184 4.52 -14.42 27.42
CA ASP A 184 4.18 -15.27 26.30
C ASP A 184 3.57 -14.49 25.10
N THR A 185 3.52 -13.16 25.14
CA THR A 185 3.12 -12.32 24.00
C THR A 185 4.14 -12.44 22.90
N THR A 186 3.71 -12.85 21.71
CA THR A 186 4.57 -13.01 20.52
C THR A 186 4.82 -11.68 19.81
N ALA A 187 3.80 -10.83 19.74
CA ALA A 187 3.90 -9.55 19.05
C ALA A 187 2.88 -8.52 19.55
N VAL A 188 3.19 -7.25 19.30
CA VAL A 188 2.26 -6.12 19.37
C VAL A 188 2.10 -5.55 17.98
N TYR A 189 0.85 -5.27 17.55
CA TYR A 189 0.55 -4.64 16.26
C TYR A 189 -0.02 -3.23 16.46
N ILE A 190 0.58 -2.25 15.82
CA ILE A 190 0.19 -0.83 15.80
C ILE A 190 0.03 -0.38 14.36
N CYS A 191 -1.12 0.18 13.97
CA CYS A 191 -1.32 0.83 12.69
C CYS A 191 -1.23 2.36 12.87
N ASN A 192 -0.24 3.01 12.27
CA ASN A 192 0.02 4.43 12.50
C ASN A 192 0.44 5.18 11.21
N PRO A 193 -0.36 6.10 10.70
CA PRO A 193 -1.72 6.49 11.13
C PRO A 193 -2.72 5.34 11.08
N ASN A 194 -3.64 5.31 12.06
CA ASN A 194 -4.57 4.19 12.23
C ASN A 194 -5.65 4.17 11.13
N ASN A 195 -5.99 3.00 10.65
CA ASN A 195 -7.19 2.75 9.85
C ASN A 195 -8.17 1.91 10.71
N PRO A 196 -9.36 2.44 11.10
CA PRO A 196 -10.14 3.44 10.38
C PRO A 196 -10.09 4.88 10.90
N THR A 197 -9.53 5.15 12.06
CA THR A 197 -9.68 6.45 12.72
C THR A 197 -8.94 7.60 12.01
N GLY A 198 -7.90 7.29 11.23
CA GLY A 198 -7.02 8.28 10.63
C GLY A 198 -6.07 8.92 11.64
N ARG A 199 -6.20 8.59 12.93
CA ARG A 199 -5.42 9.15 14.01
C ARG A 199 -3.96 8.72 13.90
N GLU A 200 -3.08 9.64 14.25
CA GLU A 200 -1.64 9.43 14.31
C GLU A 200 -1.17 9.63 15.75
N LEU A 201 -0.41 8.69 16.22
CA LEU A 201 0.22 8.77 17.54
C LEU A 201 1.34 9.82 17.55
N ASP A 202 1.56 10.43 18.69
CA ASP A 202 2.75 11.27 18.90
C ASP A 202 4.01 10.45 18.62
N PRO A 203 4.89 10.90 17.71
CA PRO A 203 6.03 10.11 17.26
C PRO A 203 7.01 9.78 18.40
N ALA A 204 7.21 10.70 19.35
CA ALA A 204 8.11 10.47 20.48
C ALA A 204 7.53 9.48 21.47
N LYS A 205 6.20 9.52 21.71
CA LYS A 205 5.51 8.52 22.55
C LYS A 205 5.56 7.13 21.93
N LEU A 206 5.26 7.02 20.63
CA LEU A 206 5.33 5.74 19.91
C LEU A 206 6.77 5.19 19.91
N ASN A 207 7.77 6.03 19.68
CA ASN A 207 9.18 5.64 19.74
C ASN A 207 9.57 5.09 21.11
N ALA A 208 9.23 5.83 22.18
CA ALA A 208 9.53 5.41 23.54
C ALA A 208 8.81 4.11 23.93
N PHE A 209 7.53 3.96 23.54
CA PHE A 209 6.76 2.73 23.71
C PHE A 209 7.43 1.56 22.98
N ALA A 210 7.73 1.73 21.71
CA ALA A 210 8.34 0.68 20.89
C ALA A 210 9.71 0.24 21.47
N LYS A 211 10.53 1.17 21.94
CA LYS A 211 11.81 0.87 22.62
C LYS A 211 11.64 0.01 23.88
N ARG A 212 10.63 0.30 24.71
CA ARG A 212 10.37 -0.50 25.92
C ARG A 212 9.80 -1.87 25.59
N VAL A 213 8.76 -1.91 24.73
CA VAL A 213 8.02 -3.14 24.45
C VAL A 213 8.85 -4.10 23.59
N SER A 214 9.68 -3.59 22.68
CA SER A 214 10.54 -4.43 21.83
C SER A 214 11.62 -5.21 22.59
N GLN A 215 11.86 -4.90 23.86
CA GLN A 215 12.73 -5.69 24.74
C GLN A 215 12.03 -6.95 25.28
N LYS A 216 10.69 -6.99 25.23
CA LYS A 216 9.88 -8.10 25.73
C LYS A 216 9.33 -8.95 24.59
N THR A 217 8.86 -8.29 23.53
CA THR A 217 8.21 -8.93 22.38
C THR A 217 8.46 -8.11 21.13
N GLN A 218 8.09 -8.60 19.95
CA GLN A 218 8.25 -7.83 18.70
C GLN A 218 7.13 -6.79 18.55
N VAL A 219 7.48 -5.59 18.06
CA VAL A 219 6.50 -4.54 17.75
C VAL A 219 6.41 -4.37 16.24
N PHE A 220 5.22 -4.61 15.68
CA PHE A 220 4.93 -4.34 14.27
C PHE A 220 4.21 -3.00 14.14
N ILE A 221 4.78 -2.08 13.36
CA ILE A 221 4.20 -0.77 13.08
C ILE A 221 3.84 -0.71 11.59
N ASP A 222 2.54 -0.67 11.30
CA ASP A 222 2.02 -0.52 9.95
C ASP A 222 1.92 0.97 9.60
N GLU A 223 2.86 1.44 8.82
CA GLU A 223 2.99 2.83 8.38
C GLU A 223 2.39 3.06 6.97
N ALA A 224 1.34 2.33 6.59
CA ALA A 224 0.75 2.43 5.25
C ALA A 224 0.32 3.85 4.86
N TYR A 225 0.01 4.71 5.82
CA TYR A 225 -0.46 6.09 5.59
C TYR A 225 0.53 7.17 6.06
N ILE A 226 1.67 6.79 6.62
CA ILE A 226 2.60 7.74 7.27
C ILE A 226 3.06 8.85 6.32
N GLU A 227 3.30 8.54 5.06
CA GLU A 227 3.75 9.49 4.05
C GLU A 227 2.68 10.52 3.64
N MET A 228 1.40 10.31 4.03
CA MET A 228 0.30 11.28 3.86
C MET A 228 0.17 12.25 5.03
N SER A 229 0.85 11.95 6.13
CA SER A 229 0.81 12.77 7.34
C SER A 229 1.53 14.10 7.17
N ALA A 230 1.02 15.12 7.85
CA ALA A 230 1.64 16.43 7.92
C ALA A 230 3.02 16.40 8.62
N GLY A 231 3.28 15.39 9.48
CA GLY A 231 4.54 15.21 10.18
C GLY A 231 5.67 14.58 9.37
N TYR A 232 5.35 14.00 8.20
CA TYR A 232 6.33 13.30 7.38
C TYR A 232 7.42 14.25 6.84
N PRO A 233 8.71 13.88 6.88
CA PRO A 233 9.27 12.57 7.30
C PRO A 233 9.67 12.46 8.78
N GLY A 234 9.39 13.46 9.61
CA GLY A 234 9.84 13.52 11.01
C GLY A 234 9.13 12.52 11.96
N ASN A 235 8.06 11.90 11.51
CA ASN A 235 7.21 11.00 12.32
C ASN A 235 7.41 9.51 12.06
N VAL A 236 8.32 9.14 11.13
CA VAL A 236 8.62 7.74 10.80
C VAL A 236 9.37 7.04 11.93
N GLN A 237 9.19 5.71 12.04
CA GLN A 237 9.81 4.91 13.10
C GLN A 237 10.96 4.01 12.60
N SER A 238 11.44 4.20 11.37
CA SER A 238 12.53 3.39 10.79
C SER A 238 13.85 3.48 11.57
N SER A 239 14.09 4.57 12.31
CA SER A 239 15.24 4.70 13.20
C SER A 239 15.31 3.59 14.25
N LEU A 240 14.17 3.07 14.73
CA LEU A 240 14.13 1.94 15.66
C LEU A 240 14.81 0.69 15.07
N ALA A 241 14.54 0.40 13.79
CA ALA A 241 15.16 -0.74 13.11
C ALA A 241 16.67 -0.50 12.87
N ALA A 242 17.07 0.74 12.56
CA ALA A 242 18.47 1.13 12.42
C ALA A 242 19.25 1.01 13.74
N GLU A 243 18.59 1.31 14.86
CA GLU A 243 19.15 1.17 16.21
C GLU A 243 19.14 -0.30 16.73
N GLY A 244 18.57 -1.24 15.95
CA GLY A 244 18.58 -2.68 16.28
C GLY A 244 17.46 -3.14 17.23
N TYR A 245 16.43 -2.34 17.42
CA TYR A 245 15.25 -2.76 18.18
C TYR A 245 14.48 -3.86 17.45
N ASN A 246 13.81 -4.73 18.21
CA ASN A 246 12.98 -5.81 17.66
C ASN A 246 11.64 -5.27 17.13
N VAL A 247 11.72 -4.55 16.01
CA VAL A 247 10.57 -3.92 15.36
C VAL A 247 10.44 -4.35 13.90
N VAL A 248 9.21 -4.32 13.39
CA VAL A 248 8.89 -4.44 11.98
C VAL A 248 8.15 -3.17 11.57
N ILE A 249 8.65 -2.49 10.55
CA ILE A 249 8.00 -1.31 9.94
C ILE A 249 7.49 -1.73 8.57
N CYS A 250 6.18 -1.58 8.31
CA CYS A 250 5.58 -1.97 7.04
C CYS A 250 5.06 -0.75 6.28
N ARG A 251 5.39 -0.64 4.98
CA ARG A 251 4.94 0.44 4.10
C ARG A 251 4.43 -0.07 2.75
N THR A 252 3.69 0.77 2.06
CA THR A 252 3.07 0.42 0.78
C THR A 252 3.10 1.57 -0.22
N PHE A 253 3.27 1.26 -1.49
CA PHE A 253 3.11 2.21 -2.58
C PHE A 253 1.64 2.39 -3.01
N SER A 254 0.71 1.70 -2.35
CA SER A 254 -0.71 1.77 -2.70
C SER A 254 -1.38 3.11 -2.36
N LYS A 255 -0.82 3.90 -1.43
CA LYS A 255 -1.48 5.07 -0.83
C LYS A 255 -0.95 6.39 -1.40
N ILE A 256 0.09 7.00 -0.82
CA ILE A 256 0.60 8.30 -1.31
C ILE A 256 1.06 8.23 -2.78
N HIS A 257 1.72 7.14 -3.17
CA HIS A 257 2.21 6.93 -4.52
C HIS A 257 1.12 6.60 -5.55
N ALA A 258 -0.13 6.39 -5.11
CA ALA A 258 -1.30 6.08 -5.95
C ALA A 258 -1.13 4.82 -6.84
N MET A 259 -0.37 3.83 -6.37
CA MET A 259 -0.02 2.63 -7.14
C MET A 259 -0.67 1.35 -6.57
N ALA A 260 -1.90 1.44 -6.06
CA ALA A 260 -2.61 0.30 -5.49
C ALA A 260 -2.69 -0.91 -6.46
N GLY A 261 -2.90 -0.65 -7.76
CA GLY A 261 -2.95 -1.67 -8.81
C GLY A 261 -1.60 -2.27 -9.18
N GLN A 262 -0.49 -1.57 -8.93
CA GLN A 262 0.86 -2.05 -9.24
C GLN A 262 1.38 -3.06 -8.21
N ARG A 263 0.74 -3.15 -7.05
CA ARG A 263 1.09 -4.12 -6.03
C ARG A 263 2.57 -4.03 -5.64
N LEU A 264 2.95 -2.98 -4.93
CA LEU A 264 4.29 -2.82 -4.39
C LEU A 264 4.22 -2.40 -2.91
N GLY A 265 5.05 -3.01 -2.07
CA GLY A 265 5.20 -2.69 -0.67
C GLY A 265 6.48 -3.26 -0.11
N TYR A 266 6.86 -2.82 1.07
CA TYR A 266 8.06 -3.31 1.74
C TYR A 266 7.89 -3.32 3.25
N ALA A 267 8.76 -4.10 3.90
CA ALA A 267 8.97 -4.02 5.34
C ALA A 267 10.45 -3.89 5.66
N ILE A 268 10.71 -3.24 6.78
CA ILE A 268 12.00 -3.18 7.46
C ILE A 268 11.85 -4.05 8.70
N MET A 269 12.73 -5.02 8.90
CA MET A 269 12.66 -5.94 10.04
C MET A 269 14.06 -6.46 10.40
N PRO A 270 14.23 -7.14 11.56
CA PRO A 270 15.50 -7.77 11.87
C PRO A 270 16.01 -8.67 10.73
N ALA A 271 17.29 -8.60 10.39
CA ALA A 271 17.86 -9.22 9.18
C ALA A 271 17.61 -10.74 9.12
N GLU A 272 17.72 -11.44 10.25
CA GLU A 272 17.42 -12.88 10.31
C GLU A 272 15.96 -13.18 9.96
N GLN A 273 15.02 -12.39 10.50
CA GLN A 273 13.60 -12.53 10.20
C GLN A 273 13.33 -12.18 8.72
N ALA A 274 13.97 -11.14 8.19
CA ALA A 274 13.86 -10.76 6.78
C ALA A 274 14.32 -11.88 5.84
N GLN A 275 15.34 -12.64 6.23
CA GLN A 275 15.76 -13.83 5.50
C GLN A 275 14.68 -14.93 5.49
N VAL A 276 14.10 -15.23 6.64
CA VAL A 276 13.09 -16.31 6.77
C VAL A 276 11.80 -15.93 6.08
N ILE A 277 11.23 -14.79 6.45
CA ILE A 277 9.96 -14.30 5.87
C ILE A 277 10.14 -13.96 4.40
N GLY A 278 11.23 -13.28 4.04
CA GLY A 278 11.50 -12.90 2.65
C GLY A 278 11.66 -14.10 1.72
N ARG A 279 12.17 -15.24 2.17
CA ARG A 279 12.21 -16.48 1.36
C ARG A 279 10.81 -17.02 1.12
N LYS A 280 9.95 -17.05 2.15
CA LYS A 280 8.57 -17.52 2.04
C LYS A 280 7.75 -16.63 1.08
N LEU A 281 7.93 -15.31 1.15
CA LEU A 281 7.13 -14.34 0.40
C LEU A 281 7.63 -14.08 -1.03
N ARG A 282 8.88 -14.43 -1.37
CA ARG A 282 9.46 -14.25 -2.72
C ARG A 282 9.11 -15.35 -3.72
N MET A 283 8.31 -16.34 -3.34
CA MET A 283 7.85 -17.36 -4.27
C MET A 283 6.97 -16.72 -5.36
N GLY A 284 7.56 -16.48 -6.54
CA GLY A 284 6.88 -15.89 -7.71
C GLY A 284 7.43 -14.52 -8.18
N GLY A 285 8.40 -13.95 -7.47
CA GLY A 285 9.00 -12.67 -7.84
C GLY A 285 8.14 -11.45 -7.49
N VAL A 286 8.68 -10.26 -7.69
CA VAL A 286 7.97 -8.98 -7.51
C VAL A 286 7.62 -8.41 -8.88
N ASN A 287 6.47 -7.78 -9.00
CA ASN A 287 6.01 -7.14 -10.23
C ASN A 287 7.04 -6.14 -10.76
N TYR A 288 7.61 -6.43 -11.93
CA TYR A 288 8.68 -5.64 -12.54
C TYR A 288 8.29 -4.18 -12.75
N LEU A 289 7.13 -3.91 -13.34
CA LEU A 289 6.65 -2.53 -13.54
C LEU A 289 6.39 -1.82 -12.22
N GLY A 290 5.95 -2.55 -11.19
CA GLY A 290 5.81 -2.00 -9.86
C GLY A 290 7.13 -1.52 -9.27
N LEU A 291 8.21 -2.29 -9.44
CA LEU A 291 9.56 -1.93 -8.97
C LEU A 291 10.07 -0.67 -9.67
N VAL A 292 9.96 -0.63 -11.00
CA VAL A 292 10.40 0.52 -11.82
C VAL A 292 9.64 1.78 -11.47
N ALA A 293 8.31 1.68 -11.40
CA ALA A 293 7.43 2.79 -11.02
C ALA A 293 7.69 3.25 -9.57
N GLY A 294 7.92 2.30 -8.66
CA GLY A 294 8.25 2.60 -7.27
C GLY A 294 9.50 3.44 -7.13
N MET A 295 10.58 3.05 -7.80
CA MET A 295 11.83 3.81 -7.80
C MET A 295 11.66 5.22 -8.35
N ALA A 296 10.97 5.36 -9.50
CA ALA A 296 10.70 6.66 -10.10
C ALA A 296 9.82 7.55 -9.22
N SER A 297 8.81 6.95 -8.56
CA SER A 297 7.92 7.67 -7.65
C SER A 297 8.63 8.12 -6.36
N MET A 298 9.56 7.33 -5.82
CA MET A 298 10.37 7.71 -4.66
C MET A 298 11.23 8.95 -4.96
N ASP A 299 11.73 9.11 -6.19
CA ASP A 299 12.53 10.27 -6.61
C ASP A 299 11.67 11.50 -6.96
N ASP A 300 10.36 11.35 -7.03
CA ASP A 300 9.46 12.45 -7.42
C ASP A 300 8.93 13.21 -6.20
N HIS A 301 9.85 13.79 -5.44
CA HIS A 301 9.53 14.52 -4.20
C HIS A 301 8.53 15.65 -4.39
N GLU A 302 8.56 16.35 -5.54
CA GLU A 302 7.63 17.42 -5.87
C GLU A 302 6.20 16.88 -5.97
N ASN A 303 6.01 15.75 -6.70
CA ASN A 303 4.71 15.10 -6.80
C ASN A 303 4.23 14.59 -5.43
N LEU A 304 5.10 13.97 -4.63
CA LEU A 304 4.73 13.48 -3.30
C LEU A 304 4.31 14.61 -2.37
N ASN A 305 4.96 15.77 -2.41
CA ASN A 305 4.56 16.96 -1.66
C ASN A 305 3.19 17.46 -2.12
N THR A 306 3.00 17.61 -3.43
CA THR A 306 1.72 17.99 -4.03
C THR A 306 0.59 17.03 -3.63
N MET A 307 0.86 15.72 -3.61
CA MET A 307 -0.13 14.72 -3.19
C MET A 307 -0.50 14.86 -1.70
N ARG A 308 0.47 15.13 -0.81
CA ARG A 308 0.18 15.41 0.61
C ARG A 308 -0.76 16.60 0.76
N GLU A 309 -0.46 17.69 0.09
CA GLU A 309 -1.28 18.92 0.12
C GLU A 309 -2.70 18.67 -0.40
N ARG A 310 -2.82 17.98 -1.53
CA ARG A 310 -4.13 17.61 -2.11
C ARG A 310 -4.95 16.74 -1.16
N VAL A 311 -4.34 15.68 -0.63
CA VAL A 311 -5.01 14.80 0.33
C VAL A 311 -5.43 15.56 1.59
N ALA A 312 -4.58 16.43 2.12
CA ALA A 312 -4.91 17.27 3.27
C ALA A 312 -6.08 18.21 2.97
N THR A 313 -6.09 18.84 1.79
CA THR A 313 -7.16 19.73 1.33
C THR A 313 -8.50 18.99 1.22
N GLU A 314 -8.52 17.82 0.56
CA GLU A 314 -9.76 17.05 0.41
C GLU A 314 -10.26 16.50 1.75
N ARG A 315 -9.36 16.04 2.60
CA ARG A 315 -9.69 15.61 3.97
C ARG A 315 -10.30 16.74 4.79
N ALA A 316 -9.76 17.96 4.69
CA ALA A 316 -10.31 19.12 5.39
C ALA A 316 -11.75 19.44 4.95
N LYS A 317 -12.09 19.27 3.67
CA LYS A 317 -13.47 19.41 3.20
C LYS A 317 -14.41 18.39 3.84
N LEU A 318 -13.97 17.13 3.95
CA LEU A 318 -14.78 16.07 4.58
C LEU A 318 -14.99 16.33 6.08
N THR A 319 -13.96 16.76 6.79
CA THR A 319 -14.10 17.09 8.22
C THR A 319 -14.98 18.32 8.43
N ALA A 320 -14.90 19.34 7.55
CA ALA A 320 -15.78 20.49 7.60
C ALA A 320 -17.27 20.11 7.42
N VAL A 321 -17.56 19.20 6.48
CA VAL A 321 -18.92 18.68 6.30
C VAL A 321 -19.41 17.93 7.55
N ALA A 322 -18.56 17.11 8.18
CA ALA A 322 -18.92 16.42 9.41
C ALA A 322 -19.23 17.42 10.54
N GLU A 323 -18.46 18.50 10.66
CA GLU A 323 -18.68 19.57 11.64
C GLU A 323 -19.96 20.36 11.36
N GLU A 324 -20.21 20.75 10.11
CA GLU A 324 -21.43 21.45 9.69
C GLU A 324 -22.68 20.62 10.00
N LEU A 325 -22.61 19.30 9.82
CA LEU A 325 -23.70 18.38 10.12
C LEU A 325 -23.78 17.97 11.60
N GLY A 326 -22.89 18.47 12.45
CA GLY A 326 -22.82 18.11 13.87
C GLY A 326 -22.51 16.63 14.10
N ARG A 327 -21.79 15.97 13.16
CA ARG A 327 -21.45 14.55 13.27
C ARG A 327 -20.12 14.34 13.98
N PRO A 328 -20.09 13.50 15.04
CA PRO A 328 -18.84 13.13 15.66
C PRO A 328 -17.92 12.41 14.68
N TYR A 329 -16.63 12.70 14.74
CA TYR A 329 -15.59 12.00 13.96
C TYR A 329 -14.29 11.95 14.74
N ALA A 330 -13.42 11.01 14.39
CA ALA A 330 -12.07 10.93 14.93
C ALA A 330 -11.27 12.17 14.50
N LYS A 331 -10.93 13.03 15.46
CA LYS A 331 -10.34 14.35 15.20
C LYS A 331 -8.92 14.25 14.64
N ASN A 332 -8.52 15.24 13.84
CA ASN A 332 -7.19 15.36 13.25
C ASN A 332 -6.70 14.12 12.48
N PRO A 333 -7.50 13.56 11.55
CA PRO A 333 -7.08 12.39 10.77
C PRO A 333 -5.90 12.73 9.85
N GLN A 334 -4.99 11.77 9.61
CA GLN A 334 -3.79 11.96 8.79
C GLN A 334 -3.76 11.10 7.51
N GLY A 335 -4.70 10.14 7.35
CA GLY A 335 -4.89 9.39 6.11
C GLY A 335 -5.69 10.13 5.04
N ASN A 336 -6.07 9.44 3.96
CA ASN A 336 -6.97 9.95 2.91
C ASN A 336 -8.44 9.55 3.14
N PHE A 337 -8.84 9.47 4.39
CA PHE A 337 -10.18 9.10 4.85
C PHE A 337 -10.48 9.76 6.18
N ILE A 338 -11.76 9.74 6.57
CA ILE A 338 -12.25 10.11 7.90
C ILE A 338 -13.08 8.96 8.48
N TYR A 339 -13.09 8.86 9.79
CA TYR A 339 -13.96 7.95 10.54
C TYR A 339 -15.03 8.78 11.26
N VAL A 340 -16.28 8.68 10.81
CA VAL A 340 -17.37 9.55 11.20
C VAL A 340 -18.57 8.73 11.65
N ASP A 341 -19.21 9.15 12.76
CA ASP A 341 -20.51 8.64 13.15
C ASP A 341 -21.61 9.23 12.26
N THR A 342 -22.20 8.41 11.42
CA THR A 342 -23.26 8.82 10.50
C THR A 342 -24.64 8.90 11.16
N GLY A 343 -24.80 8.45 12.41
CA GLY A 343 -26.04 8.36 13.15
C GLY A 343 -26.99 7.28 12.62
N MET A 344 -26.48 6.33 11.85
CA MET A 344 -27.22 5.17 11.36
C MET A 344 -26.28 3.97 11.17
N PRO A 345 -26.81 2.72 11.14
CA PRO A 345 -26.02 1.55 10.82
C PRO A 345 -25.27 1.69 9.48
N HIS A 346 -24.04 1.19 9.43
CA HIS A 346 -23.13 1.38 8.29
C HIS A 346 -23.67 0.81 6.97
N ASP A 347 -24.39 -0.30 7.01
CA ASP A 347 -25.02 -0.93 5.84
C ASP A 347 -26.13 -0.05 5.24
N GLN A 348 -26.93 0.59 6.10
CA GLN A 348 -27.95 1.55 5.67
C GLN A 348 -27.32 2.81 5.07
N PHE A 349 -26.25 3.32 5.71
CA PHE A 349 -25.51 4.46 5.16
C PHE A 349 -24.88 4.12 3.81
N ALA A 350 -24.22 2.97 3.70
CA ALA A 350 -23.60 2.52 2.46
C ALA A 350 -24.64 2.33 1.34
N ALA A 351 -25.83 1.82 1.65
CA ALA A 351 -26.92 1.69 0.69
C ALA A 351 -27.37 3.05 0.17
N LYS A 352 -27.62 4.03 1.07
CA LYS A 352 -27.99 5.40 0.69
C LYS A 352 -26.92 6.11 -0.13
N MET A 353 -25.64 5.94 0.22
CA MET A 353 -24.54 6.50 -0.57
C MET A 353 -24.47 5.87 -1.96
N ARG A 354 -24.74 4.57 -2.08
CA ARG A 354 -24.79 3.87 -3.36
C ARG A 354 -25.91 4.39 -4.26
N GLU A 355 -27.07 4.71 -3.71
CA GLU A 355 -28.18 5.37 -4.44
C GLU A 355 -27.75 6.73 -5.01
N GLN A 356 -26.82 7.42 -4.35
CA GLN A 356 -26.22 8.67 -4.80
C GLN A 356 -24.99 8.47 -5.71
N GLY A 357 -24.73 7.24 -6.16
CA GLY A 357 -23.61 6.94 -7.04
C GLY A 357 -22.25 6.84 -6.32
N VAL A 358 -22.21 6.69 -5.01
CA VAL A 358 -20.97 6.65 -4.22
C VAL A 358 -20.87 5.33 -3.47
N LYS A 359 -19.72 4.64 -3.61
CA LYS A 359 -19.41 3.41 -2.90
C LYS A 359 -18.50 3.72 -1.72
N VAL A 360 -19.04 3.60 -0.52
CA VAL A 360 -18.29 3.69 0.75
C VAL A 360 -18.21 2.33 1.43
N VAL A 361 -17.37 2.22 2.45
CA VAL A 361 -17.32 1.07 3.34
C VAL A 361 -17.59 1.55 4.76
N GLY A 362 -18.40 0.80 5.48
CA GLY A 362 -18.50 0.87 6.92
C GLY A 362 -18.03 -0.42 7.54
N ARG A 363 -17.57 -0.34 8.77
CA ARG A 363 -17.20 -1.49 9.57
C ARG A 363 -17.72 -1.28 10.98
N THR A 364 -18.06 -2.37 11.64
CA THR A 364 -18.50 -2.35 13.03
C THR A 364 -17.43 -3.01 13.89
N TRP A 365 -16.96 -2.29 14.88
CA TRP A 365 -16.18 -2.84 15.96
C TRP A 365 -16.99 -2.75 17.25
N PRO A 366 -16.86 -3.68 18.20
CA PRO A 366 -17.53 -3.57 19.47
C PRO A 366 -17.22 -2.22 20.15
N GLY A 367 -18.27 -1.43 20.41
CA GLY A 367 -18.13 -0.11 21.03
C GLY A 367 -17.81 1.08 20.08
N TYR A 368 -17.75 0.83 18.77
CA TYR A 368 -17.37 1.87 17.79
C TYR A 368 -18.28 1.90 16.55
#